data_15db527f5eb7966a33c6d8e59d927ea2
#
_entry.id   15db527f5eb7966a33c6d8e59d927ea2
#
_cell.length_a   1.000
_cell.length_b   1.000
_cell.length_c   1.000
_cell.angle_alpha   90.00
_cell.angle_beta   90.00
_cell.angle_gamma   90.00
#
_symmetry.space_group_name_H-M   'P 1'
#
loop_
_entity.id
_entity.type
_entity.pdbx_description
1 polymer ?
#
loop_
_entity_poly.entity_id
_entity_poly.type
_entity_poly.pdbx_seq_one_letter_code
_entity_poly.pdbx_strand_id
1 'polypeptide(L)'
;MRFRFVVCATAVFIWFSCLAPPRLAGQAPSSTAKKKVWTPPRTPDGQPDLQGSWATATLTPVQRPAEFAGKEFLTEQEAAEYQRRTLEQVNKDRRDGGAEADLQREYNEVWRDQGTPVVASRRTSLIVDPPDGRIPAFTPEARKKQAARAEGGSVPSGPEDFPLKTRCISRDLPMIPTPNNNFLLIVQGPRYVAISQEMIHEVRLIPLDGRSHLNPKIRGYMGDSRGHWEGDTLVIDTTNFIGKGNVYGADEGLHLTERLTRTDPDTILYEFTVDDPTAFTRPWSGELPIRKSREEVFEYACHEGNYSVTNTLASVRAAEKRAGGQEAEKGRK
;
A
#
# COMPACT_ATOMS: atom_id res chain seq x y z
N MET A 1 -53.74 43.45 60.04
CA MET A 1 -54.93 44.37 60.11
C MET A 1 -55.56 44.40 58.75
N ARG A 2 -56.88 44.16 58.73
CA ARG A 2 -57.92 44.39 57.71
C ARG A 2 -57.86 43.58 56.41
N PHE A 3 -58.60 42.55 56.39
CA PHE A 3 -59.74 42.03 55.58
C PHE A 3 -60.19 43.00 54.48
N ARG A 4 -60.46 42.44 53.27
CA ARG A 4 -61.74 42.60 52.58
C ARG A 4 -61.91 41.58 51.47
N PHE A 5 -62.96 40.77 51.63
CA PHE A 5 -63.63 39.92 50.66
C PHE A 5 -64.39 40.76 49.62
N VAL A 6 -64.55 40.28 48.39
CA VAL A 6 -65.73 40.43 47.49
C VAL A 6 -65.69 39.28 46.47
N VAL A 7 -66.46 38.45 46.48
CA VAL A 7 -67.60 37.68 46.01
C VAL A 7 -67.95 37.83 44.53
N CYS A 8 -68.01 36.65 43.88
CA CYS A 8 -68.86 36.14 42.79
C CYS A 8 -69.10 36.98 41.51
N ALA A 9 -68.91 36.32 40.38
CA ALA A 9 -69.95 36.08 39.38
C ALA A 9 -69.55 34.95 38.40
N THR A 10 -70.43 33.89 38.41
CA THR A 10 -70.38 32.81 37.44
C THR A 10 -70.96 33.21 36.12
N ALA A 11 -70.16 33.04 35.02
CA ALA A 11 -70.72 33.10 33.67
C ALA A 11 -70.38 31.79 32.96
N VAL A 12 -71.42 31.02 32.68
CA VAL A 12 -71.35 29.80 31.88
C VAL A 12 -71.21 30.20 30.42
N PHE A 13 -70.10 29.92 29.79
CA PHE A 13 -69.93 30.02 28.33
C PHE A 13 -69.89 28.62 27.72
N ILE A 14 -70.95 28.32 26.94
CA ILE A 14 -71.04 27.13 26.10
C ILE A 14 -70.10 27.28 24.94
N TRP A 15 -69.05 26.44 24.89
CA TRP A 15 -68.14 26.37 23.76
C TRP A 15 -68.71 25.39 22.72
N PHE A 16 -69.00 25.94 21.55
CA PHE A 16 -69.26 25.20 20.33
C PHE A 16 -67.89 24.74 19.77
N SER A 17 -67.63 23.45 19.84
CA SER A 17 -66.41 22.87 19.23
C SER A 17 -66.60 22.74 17.72
N CYS A 18 -66.02 23.64 16.95
CA CYS A 18 -65.82 23.43 15.52
C CYS A 18 -64.69 22.43 15.31
N LEU A 19 -65.03 21.19 14.94
CA LEU A 19 -64.10 20.20 14.42
C LEU A 19 -63.62 20.67 13.03
N ALA A 20 -62.38 21.21 12.96
CA ALA A 20 -61.66 21.40 11.71
C ALA A 20 -60.97 20.09 11.35
N PRO A 21 -61.03 19.62 10.10
CA PRO A 21 -60.34 18.41 9.67
C PRO A 21 -58.79 18.63 9.71
N PRO A 22 -58.01 17.57 10.06
CA PRO A 22 -56.54 17.67 10.05
C PRO A 22 -56.07 17.92 8.61
N ARG A 23 -55.35 19.04 8.40
CA ARG A 23 -54.61 19.26 7.19
C ARG A 23 -53.48 18.21 7.11
N LEU A 24 -53.57 17.29 6.13
CA LEU A 24 -52.41 16.49 5.73
C LEU A 24 -51.29 17.45 5.38
N ALA A 25 -50.27 17.48 6.20
CA ALA A 25 -49.00 18.09 5.86
C ALA A 25 -48.45 17.33 4.64
N GLY A 26 -48.51 17.95 3.47
CA GLY A 26 -47.87 17.42 2.28
C GLY A 26 -46.39 17.22 2.57
N GLN A 27 -45.93 15.98 2.45
CA GLN A 27 -44.51 15.68 2.42
C GLN A 27 -43.88 16.50 1.26
N ALA A 28 -42.99 17.43 1.60
CA ALA A 28 -42.16 18.07 0.60
C ALA A 28 -41.43 16.99 -0.20
N PRO A 29 -41.36 17.09 -1.54
CA PRO A 29 -40.62 16.14 -2.30
C PRO A 29 -39.17 16.11 -1.80
N SER A 30 -38.73 14.98 -1.30
CA SER A 30 -37.34 14.71 -1.02
C SER A 30 -36.58 14.93 -2.33
N SER A 31 -35.94 16.07 -2.46
CA SER A 31 -35.02 16.33 -3.55
C SER A 31 -33.85 15.36 -3.37
N THR A 32 -33.91 14.24 -4.04
CA THR A 32 -32.74 13.40 -4.31
C THR A 32 -31.80 14.26 -5.17
N ALA A 33 -31.03 15.11 -4.52
CA ALA A 33 -29.93 15.79 -5.18
C ALA A 33 -29.03 14.69 -5.73
N LYS A 34 -29.05 14.50 -7.05
CA LYS A 34 -28.12 13.59 -7.73
C LYS A 34 -26.73 14.01 -7.29
N LYS A 35 -26.06 13.15 -6.50
CA LYS A 35 -24.68 13.36 -6.08
C LYS A 35 -23.89 13.63 -7.32
N LYS A 36 -23.38 14.85 -7.48
CA LYS A 36 -22.62 15.25 -8.68
C LYS A 36 -21.46 14.28 -8.78
N VAL A 37 -21.45 13.47 -9.82
CA VAL A 37 -20.35 12.53 -10.07
C VAL A 37 -19.11 13.40 -10.27
N TRP A 38 -18.12 13.22 -9.42
CA TRP A 38 -16.86 13.93 -9.56
C TRP A 38 -16.15 13.46 -10.83
N THR A 39 -15.59 14.39 -11.57
CA THR A 39 -14.86 14.11 -12.82
C THR A 39 -13.42 14.61 -12.64
N PRO A 40 -12.40 13.80 -12.95
CA PRO A 40 -11.02 14.22 -12.83
C PRO A 40 -10.71 15.40 -13.75
N PRO A 41 -9.89 16.36 -13.31
CA PRO A 41 -9.33 17.37 -14.20
C PRO A 41 -8.58 16.70 -15.35
N ARG A 42 -8.39 17.44 -16.46
CA ARG A 42 -7.67 16.94 -17.63
C ARG A 42 -6.36 17.70 -17.80
N THR A 43 -5.36 16.98 -18.28
CA THR A 43 -4.13 17.58 -18.80
C THR A 43 -4.40 18.37 -20.08
N PRO A 44 -3.48 19.24 -20.55
CA PRO A 44 -3.62 19.92 -21.84
C PRO A 44 -3.86 18.96 -23.00
N ASP A 45 -3.38 17.72 -22.92
CA ASP A 45 -3.56 16.67 -23.93
C ASP A 45 -4.91 15.91 -23.80
N GLY A 46 -5.79 16.36 -22.87
CA GLY A 46 -7.11 15.78 -22.65
C GLY A 46 -7.15 14.49 -21.82
N GLN A 47 -6.03 14.02 -21.33
CA GLN A 47 -5.95 12.82 -20.47
C GLN A 47 -6.40 13.15 -19.03
N PRO A 48 -6.94 12.19 -18.26
CA PRO A 48 -7.17 12.38 -16.84
C PRO A 48 -5.88 12.78 -16.13
N ASP A 49 -5.94 13.83 -15.32
CA ASP A 49 -4.75 14.36 -14.63
C ASP A 49 -4.45 13.56 -13.36
N LEU A 50 -3.40 12.74 -13.41
CA LEU A 50 -2.84 11.99 -12.28
C LEU A 50 -1.59 12.66 -11.70
N GLN A 51 -1.14 13.81 -12.24
CA GLN A 51 0.13 14.43 -11.90
C GLN A 51 0.17 14.87 -10.43
N GLY A 52 1.37 14.89 -9.91
CA GLY A 52 1.68 15.40 -8.57
C GLY A 52 2.35 14.39 -7.66
N SER A 53 2.51 14.80 -6.42
CA SER A 53 3.07 13.97 -5.35
C SER A 53 1.96 13.19 -4.66
N TRP A 54 2.18 11.91 -4.44
CA TRP A 54 1.23 10.96 -3.88
C TRP A 54 1.92 10.07 -2.84
N ALA A 55 1.16 9.54 -1.88
CA ALA A 55 1.66 8.64 -0.85
C ALA A 55 0.89 7.31 -0.83
N THR A 56 1.62 6.20 -0.78
CA THR A 56 1.06 4.85 -0.68
C THR A 56 0.90 4.37 0.76
N ALA A 57 1.38 5.14 1.74
CA ALA A 57 1.38 4.76 3.14
C ALA A 57 -0.01 4.45 3.69
N THR A 58 -0.15 3.33 4.41
CA THR A 58 -1.36 2.93 5.13
C THR A 58 -1.03 1.88 6.20
N LEU A 59 -1.84 1.84 7.27
CA LEU A 59 -1.78 0.78 8.28
C LEU A 59 -2.54 -0.49 7.87
N THR A 60 -3.29 -0.45 6.76
CA THR A 60 -3.96 -1.66 6.26
C THR A 60 -2.91 -2.65 5.78
N PRO A 61 -2.87 -3.87 6.32
CA PRO A 61 -1.88 -4.86 5.93
C PRO A 61 -2.13 -5.35 4.50
N VAL A 62 -1.06 -5.75 3.81
CA VAL A 62 -1.18 -6.32 2.46
C VAL A 62 -2.01 -7.59 2.51
N GLN A 63 -1.69 -8.53 3.40
CA GLN A 63 -2.45 -9.75 3.62
C GLN A 63 -3.29 -9.67 4.88
N ARG A 64 -4.49 -10.27 4.86
CA ARG A 64 -5.38 -10.33 6.03
C ARG A 64 -4.71 -11.04 7.19
N PRO A 65 -4.57 -10.39 8.35
CA PRO A 65 -4.08 -11.02 9.56
C PRO A 65 -4.99 -12.16 10.03
N ALA A 66 -4.43 -13.15 10.72
CA ALA A 66 -5.20 -14.28 11.23
C ALA A 66 -6.33 -13.87 12.18
N GLU A 67 -6.14 -12.80 12.96
CA GLU A 67 -7.17 -12.24 13.85
C GLU A 67 -8.42 -11.75 13.11
N PHE A 68 -8.31 -11.45 11.81
CA PHE A 68 -9.41 -11.02 10.94
C PHE A 68 -9.83 -12.12 9.93
N ALA A 69 -9.47 -13.38 10.18
CA ALA A 69 -9.89 -14.48 9.32
C ALA A 69 -11.41 -14.49 9.12
N GLY A 70 -11.86 -14.53 7.86
CA GLY A 70 -13.28 -14.48 7.50
C GLY A 70 -13.94 -13.11 7.61
N LYS A 71 -13.21 -12.05 8.02
CA LYS A 71 -13.73 -10.69 8.15
C LYS A 71 -13.11 -9.76 7.12
N GLU A 72 -13.88 -9.35 6.14
CA GLU A 72 -13.41 -8.52 5.03
C GLU A 72 -13.27 -7.04 5.41
N PHE A 73 -14.18 -6.52 6.24
CA PHE A 73 -14.23 -5.12 6.65
C PHE A 73 -14.29 -4.97 8.16
N LEU A 74 -13.64 -3.94 8.69
CA LEU A 74 -13.75 -3.52 10.08
C LEU A 74 -14.93 -2.56 10.25
N THR A 75 -15.57 -2.58 11.42
CA THR A 75 -16.39 -1.47 11.86
C THR A 75 -15.53 -0.25 12.13
N GLU A 76 -16.12 0.92 12.28
CA GLU A 76 -15.38 2.15 12.60
C GLU A 76 -14.61 2.02 13.92
N GLN A 77 -15.26 1.44 14.94
CA GLN A 77 -14.64 1.21 16.26
C GLN A 77 -13.45 0.24 16.17
N GLU A 78 -13.62 -0.87 15.44
CA GLU A 78 -12.53 -1.84 15.26
C GLU A 78 -11.35 -1.27 14.47
N ALA A 79 -11.63 -0.45 13.45
CA ALA A 79 -10.60 0.23 12.69
C ALA A 79 -9.80 1.19 13.58
N ALA A 80 -10.48 1.99 14.41
CA ALA A 80 -9.83 2.89 15.36
C ALA A 80 -8.97 2.14 16.37
N GLU A 81 -9.47 1.04 16.94
CA GLU A 81 -8.73 0.21 17.88
C GLU A 81 -7.52 -0.48 17.23
N TYR A 82 -7.70 -1.01 16.02
CA TYR A 82 -6.61 -1.60 15.24
C TYR A 82 -5.50 -0.58 14.97
N GLN A 83 -5.88 0.63 14.53
CA GLN A 83 -4.91 1.72 14.30
C GLN A 83 -4.13 2.07 15.56
N ARG A 84 -4.82 2.31 16.69
CA ARG A 84 -4.19 2.62 17.96
C ARG A 84 -3.18 1.56 18.36
N ARG A 85 -3.60 0.29 18.38
CA ARG A 85 -2.76 -0.86 18.75
C ARG A 85 -1.58 -1.01 17.81
N THR A 86 -1.79 -0.87 16.51
CA THR A 86 -0.72 -1.00 15.51
C THR A 86 0.32 0.10 15.68
N LEU A 87 -0.11 1.35 15.85
CA LEU A 87 0.81 2.47 16.08
C LEU A 87 1.63 2.29 17.35
N GLU A 88 1.03 1.78 18.44
CA GLU A 88 1.76 1.46 19.67
C GLU A 88 2.79 0.35 19.44
N GLN A 89 2.45 -0.69 18.69
CA GLN A 89 3.35 -1.82 18.42
C GLN A 89 4.53 -1.43 17.53
N VAL A 90 4.30 -0.61 16.51
CA VAL A 90 5.36 -0.21 15.57
C VAL A 90 6.18 0.98 16.04
N ASN A 91 5.80 1.63 17.15
CA ASN A 91 6.50 2.78 17.70
C ASN A 91 7.94 2.42 18.09
N LYS A 92 8.90 2.96 17.35
CA LYS A 92 10.33 2.73 17.54
C LYS A 92 10.95 3.63 18.61
N ASP A 93 10.24 4.66 19.07
CA ASP A 93 10.70 5.55 20.14
C ASP A 93 10.41 5.02 21.56
N ARG A 94 9.76 3.87 21.68
CA ARG A 94 9.54 3.21 22.97
C ARG A 94 10.88 2.88 23.63
N ARG A 95 10.95 3.07 24.97
CA ARG A 95 12.15 2.80 25.79
C ARG A 95 11.92 1.70 26.83
N ASP A 96 10.83 0.93 26.68
CA ASP A 96 10.55 -0.26 27.48
C ASP A 96 11.29 -1.49 26.93
N GLY A 97 11.59 -2.44 27.79
CA GLY A 97 12.23 -3.72 27.42
C GLY A 97 13.75 -3.76 27.55
N GLY A 98 14.39 -2.67 28.03
CA GLY A 98 15.83 -2.62 28.27
C GLY A 98 16.69 -2.45 27.01
N ALA A 99 18.02 -2.48 27.19
CA ALA A 99 18.99 -2.15 26.16
C ALA A 99 18.92 -3.04 24.91
N GLU A 100 18.66 -4.34 25.08
CA GLU A 100 18.55 -5.28 23.95
C GLU A 100 17.35 -4.95 23.06
N ALA A 101 16.19 -4.69 23.65
CA ALA A 101 15.00 -4.29 22.90
C ALA A 101 15.19 -2.93 22.22
N ASP A 102 15.94 -2.02 22.84
CA ASP A 102 16.26 -0.71 22.28
C ASP A 102 17.19 -0.83 21.06
N LEU A 103 18.18 -1.71 21.11
CA LEU A 103 19.05 -2.00 19.96
C LEU A 103 18.29 -2.59 18.77
N GLN A 104 17.26 -3.40 19.00
CA GLN A 104 16.45 -4.01 17.95
C GLN A 104 15.46 -3.02 17.30
N ARG A 105 15.29 -1.82 17.84
CA ARG A 105 14.39 -0.79 17.30
C ARG A 105 15.02 0.08 16.21
N GLU A 106 16.26 -0.14 15.84
CA GLU A 106 17.07 0.39 14.73
C GLU A 106 16.93 1.89 14.42
N TYR A 107 15.69 2.37 14.18
CA TYR A 107 15.36 3.73 13.75
C TYR A 107 14.35 4.39 14.68
N ASN A 108 14.45 5.72 14.83
CA ASN A 108 13.43 6.53 15.49
C ASN A 108 12.18 6.64 14.63
N GLU A 109 11.03 6.91 15.29
CA GLU A 109 9.73 7.02 14.60
C GLU A 109 9.70 8.11 13.53
N VAL A 110 10.46 9.19 13.69
CA VAL A 110 10.57 10.30 12.74
C VAL A 110 11.01 9.87 11.33
N TRP A 111 11.72 8.74 11.22
CA TRP A 111 12.17 8.20 9.94
C TRP A 111 11.20 7.19 9.31
N ARG A 112 10.07 6.96 9.96
CA ARG A 112 9.12 5.94 9.53
C ARG A 112 7.83 6.62 9.04
N ASP A 113 7.51 6.32 7.81
CA ASP A 113 6.26 6.69 7.18
C ASP A 113 5.31 5.50 7.23
N GLN A 114 4.70 5.27 8.39
CA GLN A 114 3.79 4.13 8.57
C GLN A 114 2.45 4.36 7.87
N GLY A 115 2.17 5.61 7.49
CA GLY A 115 0.86 6.03 7.02
C GLY A 115 -0.22 5.81 8.08
N THR A 116 -1.05 6.74 8.19
CA THR A 116 -2.28 6.66 8.97
C THR A 116 -3.38 7.34 8.15
N PRO A 117 -4.52 6.80 8.11
CA PRO A 117 -5.13 5.66 8.81
C PRO A 117 -5.07 4.35 8.01
N VAL A 118 -5.87 3.34 8.41
CA VAL A 118 -6.27 2.27 7.50
C VAL A 118 -7.02 2.85 6.30
N VAL A 119 -7.09 2.13 5.18
CA VAL A 119 -7.83 2.58 3.99
C VAL A 119 -9.28 2.93 4.33
N ALA A 120 -9.85 3.91 3.63
CA ALA A 120 -11.19 4.45 3.94
C ALA A 120 -12.32 3.39 3.86
N SER A 121 -12.15 2.36 3.06
CA SER A 121 -13.07 1.22 3.00
C SER A 121 -13.04 0.36 4.28
N ARG A 122 -12.05 0.53 5.13
CA ARG A 122 -11.80 -0.29 6.33
C ARG A 122 -11.60 -1.77 6.04
N ARG A 123 -11.07 -2.11 4.87
CA ARG A 123 -10.70 -3.50 4.55
C ARG A 123 -9.62 -4.00 5.50
N THR A 124 -9.66 -5.29 5.78
CA THR A 124 -8.68 -5.97 6.63
C THR A 124 -7.43 -6.41 5.88
N SER A 125 -7.38 -6.20 4.56
CA SER A 125 -6.23 -6.46 3.69
C SER A 125 -6.29 -5.58 2.45
N LEU A 126 -5.13 -5.27 1.86
CA LEU A 126 -5.05 -4.68 0.52
C LEU A 126 -5.37 -5.71 -0.57
N ILE A 127 -5.10 -7.00 -0.33
CA ILE A 127 -5.51 -8.07 -1.25
C ILE A 127 -7.03 -8.21 -1.23
N VAL A 128 -7.62 -8.16 -2.43
CA VAL A 128 -9.07 -8.24 -2.65
C VAL A 128 -9.48 -9.54 -3.34
N ASP A 129 -8.59 -10.12 -4.12
CA ASP A 129 -8.74 -11.45 -4.71
C ASP A 129 -7.45 -12.25 -4.53
N PRO A 130 -7.50 -13.41 -3.90
CA PRO A 130 -8.65 -14.17 -3.38
C PRO A 130 -9.39 -13.47 -2.23
N PRO A 131 -10.70 -13.80 -2.01
CA PRO A 131 -11.53 -13.13 -1.01
C PRO A 131 -11.12 -13.39 0.44
N ASP A 132 -10.26 -14.38 0.69
CA ASP A 132 -9.62 -14.58 2.00
C ASP A 132 -8.59 -13.48 2.34
N GLY A 133 -8.26 -12.62 1.36
CA GLY A 133 -7.32 -11.51 1.52
C GLY A 133 -5.87 -11.96 1.67
N ARG A 134 -5.50 -13.11 1.13
CA ARG A 134 -4.15 -13.70 1.24
C ARG A 134 -3.57 -14.02 -0.13
N ILE A 135 -2.23 -13.96 -0.20
CA ILE A 135 -1.52 -14.42 -1.40
C ILE A 135 -1.75 -15.93 -1.58
N PRO A 136 -2.07 -16.39 -2.80
CA PRO A 136 -2.23 -17.80 -3.08
C PRO A 136 -0.97 -18.63 -2.77
N ALA A 137 -1.15 -19.91 -2.55
CA ALA A 137 -0.03 -20.81 -2.32
C ALA A 137 0.91 -20.81 -3.53
N PHE A 138 2.19 -21.01 -3.26
CA PHE A 138 3.18 -21.25 -4.31
C PHE A 138 2.93 -22.59 -5.01
N THR A 139 3.28 -22.66 -6.29
CA THR A 139 3.36 -23.91 -7.02
C THR A 139 4.35 -24.89 -6.34
N PRO A 140 4.26 -26.20 -6.58
CA PRO A 140 5.24 -27.15 -6.04
C PRO A 140 6.68 -26.78 -6.44
N GLU A 141 6.89 -26.35 -7.67
CA GLU A 141 8.18 -25.95 -8.23
C GLU A 141 8.72 -24.68 -7.54
N ALA A 142 7.86 -23.66 -7.37
CA ALA A 142 8.25 -22.43 -6.67
C ALA A 142 8.59 -22.69 -5.20
N ARG A 143 7.84 -23.57 -4.52
CA ARG A 143 8.16 -23.99 -3.13
C ARG A 143 9.52 -24.69 -3.06
N LYS A 144 9.81 -25.60 -3.98
CA LYS A 144 11.11 -26.27 -4.05
C LYS A 144 12.25 -25.28 -4.26
N LYS A 145 12.05 -24.30 -5.17
CA LYS A 145 13.03 -23.24 -5.44
C LYS A 145 13.27 -22.36 -4.22
N GLN A 146 12.21 -22.01 -3.48
CA GLN A 146 12.34 -21.24 -2.24
C GLN A 146 13.01 -22.03 -1.11
N ALA A 147 12.66 -23.31 -0.95
CA ALA A 147 13.32 -24.17 0.03
C ALA A 147 14.82 -24.30 -0.25
N ALA A 148 15.20 -24.54 -1.51
CA ALA A 148 16.61 -24.59 -1.91
C ALA A 148 17.36 -23.26 -1.65
N ARG A 149 16.70 -22.12 -1.85
CA ARG A 149 17.26 -20.81 -1.48
C ARG A 149 17.45 -20.66 0.04
N ALA A 150 16.49 -21.16 0.83
CA ALA A 150 16.58 -21.15 2.29
C ALA A 150 17.65 -22.12 2.81
N GLU A 151 17.78 -23.32 2.22
CA GLU A 151 18.80 -24.32 2.56
C GLU A 151 20.21 -23.87 2.16
N GLY A 152 20.35 -23.06 1.11
CA GLY A 152 21.62 -22.45 0.72
C GLY A 152 22.22 -21.51 1.75
N GLY A 153 21.51 -21.31 2.86
CA GLY A 153 21.91 -20.59 4.05
C GLY A 153 21.58 -19.11 4.01
N SER A 154 21.32 -18.54 5.19
CA SER A 154 21.17 -17.11 5.39
C SER A 154 22.49 -16.34 5.26
N VAL A 155 23.58 -17.06 4.94
CA VAL A 155 24.93 -16.48 4.83
C VAL A 155 25.18 -16.13 3.37
N PRO A 156 25.23 -14.85 2.99
CA PRO A 156 25.44 -14.45 1.62
C PRO A 156 26.83 -14.80 1.15
N SER A 157 26.94 -15.40 -0.03
CA SER A 157 28.20 -15.73 -0.69
C SER A 157 28.74 -14.59 -1.57
N GLY A 158 27.84 -13.73 -2.05
CA GLY A 158 28.17 -12.59 -2.89
C GLY A 158 27.13 -11.46 -2.79
N PRO A 159 27.37 -10.34 -3.48
CA PRO A 159 26.41 -9.23 -3.51
C PRO A 159 25.04 -9.62 -4.06
N GLU A 160 25.00 -10.62 -4.95
CA GLU A 160 23.76 -11.08 -5.61
C GLU A 160 22.76 -11.74 -4.65
N ASP A 161 23.22 -12.15 -3.47
CA ASP A 161 22.38 -12.79 -2.45
C ASP A 161 21.60 -11.78 -1.61
N PHE A 162 21.92 -10.48 -1.75
CA PHE A 162 21.19 -9.41 -1.06
C PHE A 162 19.97 -8.95 -1.86
N PRO A 163 18.89 -8.55 -1.16
CA PRO A 163 17.71 -7.95 -1.80
C PRO A 163 18.08 -6.74 -2.66
N LEU A 164 17.34 -6.52 -3.75
CA LEU A 164 17.59 -5.41 -4.69
C LEU A 164 17.58 -4.04 -3.99
N LYS A 165 16.69 -3.82 -3.05
CA LYS A 165 16.63 -2.59 -2.25
C LYS A 165 17.87 -2.36 -1.38
N THR A 166 18.47 -3.42 -0.82
CA THR A 166 19.71 -3.34 -0.04
C THR A 166 20.89 -3.00 -0.93
N ARG A 167 20.84 -3.39 -2.20
CA ARG A 167 21.83 -3.12 -3.24
C ARG A 167 21.58 -1.80 -3.97
N CYS A 168 20.58 -1.03 -3.58
CA CYS A 168 20.18 0.22 -4.23
C CYS A 168 19.84 0.05 -5.73
N ILE A 169 19.21 -1.05 -6.12
CA ILE A 169 18.90 -1.36 -7.51
C ILE A 169 17.44 -1.09 -7.84
N SER A 170 16.50 -1.64 -7.07
CA SER A 170 15.07 -1.50 -7.32
C SER A 170 14.25 -1.68 -6.04
N ARG A 171 13.10 -1.00 -6.01
CA ARG A 171 12.07 -1.18 -4.98
C ARG A 171 11.09 -2.31 -5.32
N ASP A 172 11.07 -2.77 -6.54
CA ASP A 172 10.14 -3.75 -7.10
C ASP A 172 8.72 -3.20 -7.38
N LEU A 173 7.87 -4.05 -7.99
CA LEU A 173 6.46 -3.83 -8.29
C LEU A 173 5.63 -5.00 -7.78
N PRO A 174 4.33 -4.80 -7.45
CA PRO A 174 3.54 -3.56 -7.48
C PRO A 174 3.94 -2.54 -6.42
N MET A 175 3.43 -1.31 -6.54
CA MET A 175 3.72 -0.17 -5.66
C MET A 175 2.99 -0.28 -4.31
N ILE A 176 3.36 -1.26 -3.50
CA ILE A 176 2.75 -1.51 -2.19
C ILE A 176 3.44 -0.74 -1.07
N PRO A 177 2.75 -0.46 0.05
CA PRO A 177 3.32 0.26 1.18
C PRO A 177 4.53 -0.43 1.79
N THR A 178 5.48 0.37 2.24
CA THR A 178 6.63 -0.03 3.03
C THR A 178 6.67 0.78 4.34
N PRO A 179 7.51 0.42 5.32
CA PRO A 179 7.60 1.18 6.57
C PRO A 179 8.04 2.63 6.43
N ASN A 180 8.67 3.01 5.31
CA ASN A 180 9.21 4.33 5.03
C ASN A 180 9.29 4.59 3.52
N ASN A 181 9.47 5.86 3.13
CA ASN A 181 9.68 6.30 1.75
C ASN A 181 8.56 5.84 0.80
N ASN A 182 7.33 6.20 1.14
CA ASN A 182 6.12 5.80 0.41
C ASN A 182 5.64 6.84 -0.61
N PHE A 183 6.43 7.86 -0.91
CA PHE A 183 6.03 8.88 -1.85
C PHE A 183 6.27 8.47 -3.30
N LEU A 184 5.37 8.94 -4.15
CA LEU A 184 5.42 8.77 -5.59
C LEU A 184 5.28 10.14 -6.24
N LEU A 185 6.05 10.40 -7.29
CA LEU A 185 5.85 11.53 -8.19
C LEU A 185 5.35 11.00 -9.54
N ILE A 186 4.17 11.45 -9.97
CA ILE A 186 3.62 11.13 -11.28
C ILE A 186 3.72 12.35 -12.18
N VAL A 187 4.32 12.18 -13.34
CA VAL A 187 4.45 13.19 -14.39
C VAL A 187 3.87 12.63 -15.69
N GLN A 188 3.06 13.43 -16.38
CA GLN A 188 2.41 13.03 -17.63
C GLN A 188 2.87 13.90 -18.79
N GLY A 189 3.09 13.26 -19.90
CA GLY A 189 3.26 13.89 -21.21
C GLY A 189 2.37 13.23 -22.24
N PRO A 190 2.30 13.76 -23.49
CA PRO A 190 1.37 13.28 -24.51
C PRO A 190 1.50 11.79 -24.83
N ARG A 191 2.70 11.25 -24.69
CA ARG A 191 3.01 9.86 -25.08
C ARG A 191 3.61 9.01 -23.97
N TYR A 192 3.77 9.55 -22.78
CA TYR A 192 4.41 8.88 -21.66
C TYR A 192 3.80 9.29 -20.35
N VAL A 193 3.76 8.35 -19.42
CA VAL A 193 3.65 8.62 -17.99
C VAL A 193 4.95 8.18 -17.33
N ALA A 194 5.52 9.03 -16.49
CA ALA A 194 6.65 8.69 -15.64
C ALA A 194 6.18 8.59 -14.19
N ILE A 195 6.51 7.48 -13.52
CA ILE A 195 6.25 7.28 -12.09
C ILE A 195 7.61 7.13 -11.41
N SER A 196 7.96 8.11 -10.59
CA SER A 196 9.16 8.08 -9.73
C SER A 196 8.75 7.60 -8.35
N GLN A 197 9.38 6.55 -7.85
CA GLN A 197 9.26 6.10 -6.47
C GLN A 197 10.37 6.75 -5.64
N GLU A 198 10.02 7.31 -4.47
CA GLU A 198 10.99 7.93 -3.57
C GLU A 198 12.09 6.94 -3.18
N MET A 199 11.70 5.76 -2.68
CA MET A 199 12.65 4.72 -2.32
C MET A 199 13.43 4.27 -3.56
N ILE A 200 14.76 4.29 -3.49
CA ILE A 200 15.70 3.97 -4.57
C ILE A 200 15.69 5.01 -5.70
N HIS A 201 14.87 6.07 -5.62
CA HIS A 201 14.68 7.12 -6.65
C HIS A 201 14.48 6.54 -8.06
N GLU A 202 13.85 5.37 -8.15
CA GLU A 202 13.66 4.66 -9.41
C GLU A 202 12.52 5.26 -10.21
N VAL A 203 12.79 5.58 -11.48
CA VAL A 203 11.80 6.15 -12.40
C VAL A 203 11.38 5.11 -13.42
N ARG A 204 10.07 4.81 -13.44
CA ARG A 204 9.46 3.97 -14.46
C ARG A 204 8.83 4.82 -15.55
N LEU A 205 9.34 4.71 -16.77
CA LEU A 205 8.79 5.37 -17.95
C LEU A 205 7.85 4.44 -18.70
N ILE A 206 6.60 4.86 -18.85
CA ILE A 206 5.50 4.08 -19.40
C ILE A 206 5.05 4.69 -20.73
N PRO A 207 5.41 4.10 -21.90
CA PRO A 207 4.93 4.55 -23.20
C PRO A 207 3.44 4.34 -23.35
N LEU A 208 2.74 5.32 -23.96
CA LEU A 208 1.30 5.32 -24.25
C LEU A 208 0.99 5.23 -25.75
N ASP A 209 1.98 4.93 -26.58
CA ASP A 209 1.90 4.99 -28.04
C ASP A 209 1.45 3.68 -28.70
N GLY A 210 1.00 2.70 -27.92
CA GLY A 210 0.47 1.43 -28.41
C GLY A 210 1.53 0.47 -28.97
N ARG A 211 2.83 0.77 -28.78
CA ARG A 211 3.91 -0.16 -29.18
C ARG A 211 3.83 -1.46 -28.39
N SER A 212 4.23 -2.55 -29.02
CA SER A 212 4.36 -3.85 -28.38
C SER A 212 5.47 -3.86 -27.32
N HIS A 213 5.40 -4.82 -26.39
CA HIS A 213 6.51 -5.10 -25.48
C HIS A 213 7.79 -5.44 -26.24
N LEU A 214 8.92 -5.22 -25.56
CA LEU A 214 10.25 -5.62 -26.05
C LEU A 214 10.31 -7.15 -26.24
N ASN A 215 11.30 -7.60 -27.00
CA ASN A 215 11.56 -9.03 -27.10
C ASN A 215 11.71 -9.65 -25.71
N PRO A 216 11.08 -10.80 -25.41
CA PRO A 216 11.13 -11.46 -24.08
C PRO A 216 12.53 -11.79 -23.55
N LYS A 217 13.57 -11.72 -24.42
CA LYS A 217 14.96 -11.86 -24.02
C LYS A 217 15.55 -10.58 -23.40
N ILE A 218 14.88 -9.44 -23.58
CA ILE A 218 15.27 -8.15 -22.99
C ILE A 218 14.44 -7.97 -21.71
N ARG A 219 15.11 -8.12 -20.57
CA ARG A 219 14.45 -8.14 -19.26
C ARG A 219 15.03 -7.04 -18.36
N GLY A 220 14.19 -6.52 -17.46
CA GLY A 220 14.56 -5.52 -16.46
C GLY A 220 14.06 -5.87 -15.06
N TYR A 221 14.60 -5.23 -14.04
CA TYR A 221 14.12 -5.39 -12.67
C TYR A 221 12.67 -4.88 -12.51
N MET A 222 12.33 -3.76 -13.16
CA MET A 222 10.96 -3.21 -13.21
C MET A 222 10.16 -3.73 -14.42
N GLY A 223 10.67 -4.74 -15.14
CA GLY A 223 10.04 -5.23 -16.36
C GLY A 223 10.06 -4.22 -17.51
N ASP A 224 9.15 -4.45 -18.45
CA ASP A 224 8.89 -3.61 -19.62
C ASP A 224 7.41 -3.19 -19.59
N SER A 225 7.14 -1.93 -19.27
CA SER A 225 5.79 -1.41 -19.09
C SER A 225 5.23 -0.78 -20.36
N ARG A 226 3.93 -0.98 -20.60
CA ARG A 226 3.14 -0.32 -21.64
C ARG A 226 1.85 0.21 -21.02
N GLY A 227 1.44 1.41 -21.39
CA GLY A 227 0.24 2.04 -20.86
C GLY A 227 -0.76 2.41 -21.93
N HIS A 228 -2.03 2.44 -21.54
CA HIS A 228 -3.11 3.00 -22.33
C HIS A 228 -4.23 3.52 -21.42
N TRP A 229 -5.10 4.35 -21.97
CA TRP A 229 -6.25 4.88 -21.24
C TRP A 229 -7.52 4.09 -21.54
N GLU A 230 -8.22 3.69 -20.49
CA GLU A 230 -9.58 3.15 -20.53
C GLU A 230 -10.53 4.12 -19.81
N GLY A 231 -11.13 5.04 -20.54
CA GLY A 231 -11.93 6.12 -19.95
C GLY A 231 -11.07 7.02 -19.05
N ASP A 232 -11.34 7.01 -17.74
CA ASP A 232 -10.59 7.78 -16.73
C ASP A 232 -9.49 6.98 -16.01
N THR A 233 -9.23 5.75 -16.45
CA THR A 233 -8.26 4.84 -15.85
C THR A 233 -7.02 4.71 -16.74
N LEU A 234 -5.84 4.95 -16.18
CA LEU A 234 -4.57 4.52 -16.77
C LEU A 234 -4.37 3.05 -16.49
N VAL A 235 -4.29 2.24 -17.54
CA VAL A 235 -3.95 0.81 -17.46
C VAL A 235 -2.50 0.63 -17.86
N ILE A 236 -1.74 -0.07 -17.03
CA ILE A 236 -0.34 -0.37 -17.27
C ILE A 236 -0.17 -1.88 -17.30
N ASP A 237 0.36 -2.38 -18.38
CA ASP A 237 0.73 -3.78 -18.58
C ASP A 237 2.25 -3.91 -18.52
N THR A 238 2.76 -4.82 -17.67
CA THR A 238 4.19 -4.99 -17.46
C THR A 238 4.59 -6.45 -17.50
N THR A 239 5.55 -6.76 -18.34
CA THR A 239 6.15 -8.09 -18.53
C THR A 239 7.68 -8.00 -18.51
N ASN A 240 8.37 -9.06 -18.90
CA ASN A 240 9.83 -9.08 -19.07
C ASN A 240 10.63 -8.77 -17.80
N PHE A 241 10.19 -9.28 -16.67
CA PHE A 241 10.92 -9.17 -15.41
C PHE A 241 12.14 -10.09 -15.35
N ILE A 242 13.18 -9.68 -14.63
CA ILE A 242 14.39 -10.51 -14.35
C ILE A 242 14.09 -11.47 -13.22
N GLY A 243 13.19 -12.10 -12.91
CA GLY A 243 12.97 -13.18 -11.95
C GLY A 243 13.75 -13.18 -10.62
N LYS A 244 14.47 -12.09 -10.30
CA LYS A 244 15.20 -11.92 -9.04
C LYS A 244 14.69 -10.69 -8.32
N GLY A 245 14.16 -10.88 -7.11
CA GLY A 245 13.75 -9.77 -6.25
C GLY A 245 12.33 -9.28 -6.45
N ASN A 246 11.52 -9.96 -7.23
CA ASN A 246 10.11 -9.60 -7.38
C ASN A 246 9.34 -9.80 -6.07
N VAL A 247 8.39 -8.90 -5.85
CA VAL A 247 7.60 -8.86 -4.62
C VAL A 247 6.86 -10.18 -4.39
N TYR A 248 6.93 -10.67 -3.17
CA TYR A 248 6.25 -11.87 -2.69
C TYR A 248 6.61 -13.18 -3.41
N GLY A 249 7.75 -13.22 -4.10
CA GLY A 249 8.26 -14.46 -4.68
C GLY A 249 7.81 -14.74 -6.10
N ALA A 250 7.20 -13.74 -6.78
CA ALA A 250 7.02 -13.80 -8.22
C ALA A 250 8.38 -13.92 -8.95
N ASP A 251 8.38 -14.50 -10.14
CA ASP A 251 9.60 -14.83 -10.88
C ASP A 251 9.58 -14.22 -12.31
N GLU A 252 10.36 -14.74 -13.20
CA GLU A 252 10.46 -14.30 -14.61
C GLU A 252 9.15 -14.39 -15.40
N GLY A 253 8.22 -15.24 -14.94
CA GLY A 253 6.89 -15.42 -15.52
C GLY A 253 5.89 -14.32 -15.13
N LEU A 254 6.30 -13.36 -14.30
CA LEU A 254 5.40 -12.31 -13.82
C LEU A 254 4.83 -11.48 -14.96
N HIS A 255 3.51 -11.41 -15.02
CA HIS A 255 2.72 -10.44 -15.74
C HIS A 255 1.97 -9.60 -14.71
N LEU A 256 2.25 -8.30 -14.70
CA LEU A 256 1.64 -7.36 -13.78
C LEU A 256 0.73 -6.39 -14.57
N THR A 257 -0.55 -6.39 -14.21
CA THR A 257 -1.50 -5.38 -14.70
C THR A 257 -1.80 -4.40 -13.57
N GLU A 258 -1.66 -3.10 -13.84
CA GLU A 258 -1.92 -2.04 -12.87
C GLU A 258 -2.96 -1.07 -13.44
N ARG A 259 -3.79 -0.52 -12.58
CA ARG A 259 -4.86 0.42 -12.95
C ARG A 259 -4.85 1.60 -11.97
N LEU A 260 -4.74 2.80 -12.50
CA LEU A 260 -4.75 4.03 -11.72
C LEU A 260 -5.96 4.87 -12.13
N THR A 261 -6.91 5.03 -11.21
CA THR A 261 -8.13 5.82 -11.42
C THR A 261 -8.20 6.93 -10.38
N ARG A 262 -8.19 8.19 -10.79
CA ARG A 262 -8.39 9.29 -9.84
C ARG A 262 -9.87 9.37 -9.47
N THR A 263 -10.20 9.05 -8.22
CA THR A 263 -11.59 8.91 -7.73
C THR A 263 -12.13 10.17 -7.08
N ASP A 264 -11.24 11.04 -6.60
CA ASP A 264 -11.55 12.34 -6.00
C ASP A 264 -10.33 13.27 -6.11
N PRO A 265 -10.40 14.55 -5.65
CA PRO A 265 -9.28 15.49 -5.74
C PRO A 265 -7.98 15.00 -5.11
N ASP A 266 -8.07 14.19 -4.08
CA ASP A 266 -6.94 13.80 -3.23
C ASP A 266 -6.69 12.28 -3.21
N THR A 267 -7.36 11.51 -4.08
CA THR A 267 -7.22 10.04 -4.10
C THR A 267 -7.09 9.49 -5.52
N ILE A 268 -6.09 8.65 -5.73
CA ILE A 268 -5.99 7.71 -6.85
C ILE A 268 -6.24 6.31 -6.30
N LEU A 269 -7.25 5.60 -6.80
CA LEU A 269 -7.39 4.18 -6.59
C LEU A 269 -6.37 3.47 -7.46
N TYR A 270 -5.42 2.80 -6.84
CA TYR A 270 -4.44 1.94 -7.46
C TYR A 270 -4.87 0.49 -7.27
N GLU A 271 -5.14 -0.19 -8.36
CA GLU A 271 -5.48 -1.60 -8.41
C GLU A 271 -4.37 -2.34 -9.15
N PHE A 272 -4.06 -3.54 -8.73
CA PHE A 272 -3.06 -4.36 -9.40
C PHE A 272 -3.43 -5.83 -9.41
N THR A 273 -3.01 -6.53 -10.44
CA THR A 273 -3.14 -7.98 -10.58
C THR A 273 -1.77 -8.59 -10.88
N VAL A 274 -1.38 -9.54 -10.05
CA VAL A 274 -0.16 -10.34 -10.19
C VAL A 274 -0.56 -11.68 -10.79
N ASP A 275 -0.12 -11.96 -11.99
CA ASP A 275 -0.30 -13.23 -12.68
C ASP A 275 1.07 -13.84 -12.97
N ASP A 276 1.44 -14.85 -12.21
CA ASP A 276 2.66 -15.62 -12.40
C ASP A 276 2.38 -17.10 -12.15
N PRO A 277 1.99 -17.85 -13.20
CA PRO A 277 1.66 -19.26 -13.08
C PRO A 277 2.88 -20.15 -12.75
N THR A 278 4.09 -19.61 -12.83
CA THR A 278 5.31 -20.32 -12.40
C THR A 278 5.54 -20.20 -10.90
N ALA A 279 5.03 -19.14 -10.29
CA ALA A 279 5.18 -18.86 -8.86
C ALA A 279 3.94 -19.26 -8.05
N PHE A 280 2.74 -18.89 -8.49
CA PHE A 280 1.50 -19.01 -7.72
C PHE A 280 0.52 -19.98 -8.35
N THR A 281 -0.32 -20.59 -7.51
CA THR A 281 -1.37 -21.53 -7.95
C THR A 281 -2.53 -20.86 -8.67
N ARG A 282 -2.67 -19.53 -8.56
CA ARG A 282 -3.63 -18.68 -9.28
C ARG A 282 -3.16 -17.22 -9.24
N PRO A 283 -3.68 -16.36 -10.15
CA PRO A 283 -3.50 -14.91 -10.02
C PRO A 283 -4.10 -14.34 -8.72
N TRP A 284 -3.61 -13.18 -8.30
CA TRP A 284 -4.14 -12.45 -7.16
C TRP A 284 -4.11 -10.95 -7.40
N SER A 285 -5.03 -10.23 -6.76
CA SER A 285 -5.20 -8.80 -6.96
C SER A 285 -5.28 -8.04 -5.64
N GLY A 286 -4.85 -6.80 -5.68
CA GLY A 286 -4.96 -5.88 -4.55
C GLY A 286 -5.43 -4.50 -5.00
N GLU A 287 -5.91 -3.74 -4.02
CA GLU A 287 -6.28 -2.33 -4.20
C GLU A 287 -5.71 -1.46 -3.09
N LEU A 288 -5.29 -0.26 -3.44
CA LEU A 288 -4.71 0.72 -2.54
C LEU A 288 -5.16 2.13 -2.94
N PRO A 289 -5.91 2.85 -2.10
CA PRO A 289 -6.14 4.28 -2.31
C PRO A 289 -4.86 5.06 -2.00
N ILE A 290 -4.20 5.54 -3.04
CA ILE A 290 -3.03 6.41 -2.93
C ILE A 290 -3.50 7.82 -2.64
N ARG A 291 -2.93 8.47 -1.61
CA ARG A 291 -3.33 9.80 -1.15
C ARG A 291 -2.45 10.89 -1.72
N LYS A 292 -3.06 12.01 -2.11
CA LYS A 292 -2.30 13.19 -2.53
C LYS A 292 -1.44 13.70 -1.37
N SER A 293 -0.16 13.93 -1.64
CA SER A 293 0.76 14.56 -0.71
C SER A 293 0.95 16.04 -1.04
N ARG A 294 1.17 16.85 0.01
CA ARG A 294 1.66 18.23 -0.11
C ARG A 294 3.16 18.31 0.14
N GLU A 295 3.75 17.22 0.57
CA GLU A 295 5.18 17.11 0.81
C GLU A 295 5.91 16.87 -0.51
N GLU A 296 7.10 17.39 -0.60
CA GLU A 296 8.00 17.14 -1.72
C GLU A 296 8.58 15.73 -1.61
N VAL A 297 8.86 15.13 -2.76
CA VAL A 297 9.61 13.86 -2.82
C VAL A 297 11.08 14.21 -2.67
N PHE A 298 11.69 13.77 -1.57
CA PHE A 298 13.09 14.01 -1.29
C PHE A 298 14.00 13.00 -2.00
N GLU A 299 15.27 13.38 -2.14
CA GLU A 299 16.28 12.45 -2.63
C GLU A 299 16.46 11.28 -1.66
N TYR A 300 16.38 10.07 -2.19
CA TYR A 300 16.75 8.87 -1.47
C TYR A 300 18.20 8.51 -1.78
N ALA A 301 19.12 9.01 -0.97
CA ALA A 301 20.57 8.83 -1.12
C ALA A 301 21.01 7.42 -0.71
N CYS A 302 20.58 6.40 -1.47
CA CYS A 302 20.74 5.00 -1.12
C CYS A 302 22.20 4.52 -1.08
N HIS A 303 23.07 5.08 -1.93
CA HIS A 303 24.48 4.66 -2.03
C HIS A 303 25.36 5.30 -0.96
N GLU A 304 25.05 6.50 -0.52
CA GLU A 304 25.79 7.26 0.45
C GLU A 304 25.72 6.58 1.83
N GLY A 305 26.86 6.11 2.31
CA GLY A 305 26.94 5.42 3.60
C GLY A 305 26.33 4.02 3.63
N ASN A 306 25.94 3.44 2.49
CA ASN A 306 25.44 2.07 2.44
C ASN A 306 26.58 1.05 2.54
N TYR A 307 26.97 0.75 3.75
CA TYR A 307 27.98 -0.28 4.06
C TYR A 307 27.38 -1.66 4.31
N SER A 308 26.08 -1.85 4.19
CA SER A 308 25.37 -3.11 4.56
C SER A 308 25.95 -4.32 3.83
N VAL A 309 26.08 -4.27 2.51
CA VAL A 309 26.60 -5.38 1.69
C VAL A 309 28.08 -5.64 2.03
N THR A 310 28.89 -4.59 2.04
CA THR A 310 30.33 -4.68 2.28
C THR A 310 30.64 -5.24 3.67
N ASN A 311 29.99 -4.70 4.73
CA ASN A 311 30.25 -5.12 6.11
C ASN A 311 29.76 -6.54 6.37
N THR A 312 28.59 -6.92 5.83
CA THR A 312 28.08 -8.27 5.98
C THR A 312 29.00 -9.28 5.31
N LEU A 313 29.40 -9.05 4.07
CA LEU A 313 30.34 -9.94 3.36
C LEU A 313 31.70 -10.01 4.05
N ALA A 314 32.24 -8.88 4.55
CA ALA A 314 33.48 -8.89 5.32
C ALA A 314 33.36 -9.74 6.58
N SER A 315 32.23 -9.66 7.29
CA SER A 315 31.95 -10.46 8.49
C SER A 315 31.88 -11.95 8.17
N VAL A 316 31.22 -12.31 7.06
CA VAL A 316 31.13 -13.70 6.56
C VAL A 316 32.51 -14.24 6.26
N ARG A 317 33.32 -13.51 5.47
CA ARG A 317 34.70 -13.93 5.12
C ARG A 317 35.58 -14.10 6.37
N ALA A 318 35.43 -13.23 7.36
CA ALA A 318 36.16 -13.35 8.62
C ALA A 318 35.73 -14.60 9.42
N ALA A 319 34.44 -14.96 9.38
CA ALA A 319 33.95 -16.18 10.02
C ALA A 319 34.43 -17.46 9.33
N GLU A 320 34.39 -17.51 8.00
CA GLU A 320 34.92 -18.59 7.18
C GLU A 320 36.41 -18.85 7.45
N LYS A 321 37.20 -17.78 7.49
CA LYS A 321 38.64 -17.85 7.80
C LYS A 321 38.92 -18.41 9.19
N ARG A 322 38.12 -18.01 10.19
CA ARG A 322 38.24 -18.56 11.55
C ARG A 322 37.88 -20.06 11.62
N ALA A 323 36.81 -20.47 10.95
CA ALA A 323 36.40 -21.87 10.88
C ALA A 323 37.47 -22.75 10.21
N GLY A 324 37.98 -22.35 9.05
CA GLY A 324 39.06 -23.07 8.34
C GLY A 324 40.38 -23.14 9.13
N GLY A 325 40.70 -22.09 9.91
CA GLY A 325 41.86 -22.10 10.83
C GLY A 325 41.72 -23.10 11.97
N GLN A 326 40.51 -23.25 12.55
CA GLN A 326 40.21 -24.21 13.61
C GLN A 326 40.25 -25.66 13.13
N GLU A 327 39.77 -25.93 11.91
CA GLU A 327 39.83 -27.26 11.29
C GLU A 327 41.28 -27.68 11.00
N ALA A 328 42.11 -26.75 10.49
CA ALA A 328 43.52 -26.98 10.25
C ALA A 328 44.31 -27.27 11.54
N GLU A 329 43.92 -26.67 12.66
CA GLU A 329 44.54 -26.94 13.98
C GLU A 329 44.11 -28.27 14.57
N LYS A 330 42.82 -28.66 14.40
CA LYS A 330 42.31 -29.96 14.82
C LYS A 330 42.92 -31.14 14.04
N GLY A 331 43.22 -30.93 12.77
CA GLY A 331 43.83 -31.96 11.90
C GLY A 331 45.34 -32.16 12.14
N ARG A 332 45.98 -31.30 12.95
CA ARG A 332 47.39 -31.42 13.35
C ARG A 332 47.62 -32.07 14.72
N LYS A 333 46.57 -32.39 15.46
CA LYS A 333 46.60 -33.18 16.71
C LYS A 333 46.17 -34.59 16.45
#